data_8babc6cdadb5a168283f2bd9cb3e437f
#
_entry.id   8babc6cdadb5a168283f2bd9cb3e437f
#
_cell.length_a   1.000
_cell.length_b   1.000
_cell.length_c   1.000
_cell.angle_alpha   90.00
_cell.angle_beta   90.00
_cell.angle_gamma   90.00
#
_symmetry.space_group_name_H-M   'P 1'
#
loop_
_entity.id
_entity.type
_entity.pdbx_description
1 polymer ?
#
loop_
_entity_poly.entity_id
_entity_poly.type
_entity_poly.pdbx_seq_one_letter_code
_entity_poly.pdbx_strand_id
1 'polypeptide(L)'
;AMKFLLREYKFLLRTVKKINFNILEWIKFFINYPRVQLFSKYHIAHHKINEADLTLCSTNSWKEQLEKQGFNTKKTKVIGTPVYDDLFKKTKGIEFNNKKSKKIKILFCVGGMHEHGLWSKKTEHELIKSTINKLIEYKDFQISFKIHPVTVSMDEYKKLIKENKWELKIYQKESFLELIKEYDVILTYIPSSIIHECILLRKPIVLLQVHNQSAIESEYNENVISVCKNLDDIFDDLNEAQNKKIDEIVKDELIEKLIGKFDGKCSERAANEILDIIK
;
A
#
# COMPACT_ATOMS: atom_id res chain seq x y z
N ALA A 1 2.57 -23.46 6.42
CA ALA A 1 1.57 -23.44 7.51
C ALA A 1 2.20 -23.01 8.84
N MET A 2 3.25 -23.69 9.34
CA MET A 2 3.85 -23.40 10.67
C MET A 2 4.51 -22.02 10.79
N LYS A 3 5.23 -21.55 9.77
CA LYS A 3 5.81 -20.18 9.74
C LYS A 3 4.75 -19.09 9.74
N PHE A 4 3.61 -19.33 9.12
CA PHE A 4 2.46 -18.41 9.11
C PHE A 4 1.81 -18.33 10.49
N LEU A 5 1.54 -19.48 11.12
CA LEU A 5 0.97 -19.55 12.48
C LEU A 5 1.87 -18.84 13.51
N LEU A 6 3.20 -19.00 13.41
CA LEU A 6 4.16 -18.30 14.26
C LEU A 6 4.17 -16.78 14.04
N ARG A 7 3.93 -16.33 12.81
CA ARG A 7 3.84 -14.89 12.49
C ARG A 7 2.58 -14.27 13.08
N GLU A 8 1.44 -14.90 12.88
CA GLU A 8 0.14 -14.47 13.44
C GLU A 8 0.18 -14.48 14.97
N TYR A 9 0.83 -15.49 15.56
CA TYR A 9 1.01 -15.58 17.01
C TYR A 9 1.88 -14.44 17.56
N LYS A 10 2.96 -14.06 16.87
CA LYS A 10 3.79 -12.91 17.23
C LYS A 10 3.05 -11.57 17.11
N PHE A 11 2.25 -11.40 16.06
CA PHE A 11 1.40 -10.23 15.90
C PHE A 11 0.41 -10.11 17.05
N LEU A 12 -0.24 -11.21 17.38
CA LEU A 12 -1.21 -11.29 18.46
C LEU A 12 -0.59 -10.96 19.82
N LEU A 13 0.56 -11.55 20.13
CA LEU A 13 1.28 -11.25 21.38
C LEU A 13 1.62 -9.76 21.51
N ARG A 14 1.91 -9.06 20.41
CA ARG A 14 2.17 -7.61 20.41
C ARG A 14 0.89 -6.80 20.64
N THR A 15 -0.20 -7.22 20.04
CA THR A 15 -1.51 -6.55 20.16
C THR A 15 -2.08 -6.75 21.58
N VAL A 16 -1.94 -7.94 22.10
CA VAL A 16 -2.49 -8.34 23.43
C VAL A 16 -1.67 -7.77 24.58
N LYS A 17 -0.37 -7.47 24.41
CA LYS A 17 0.41 -6.72 25.42
C LYS A 17 -0.18 -5.32 25.72
N LYS A 18 -1.06 -4.82 24.86
CA LYS A 18 -1.78 -3.55 25.07
C LYS A 18 -3.14 -3.72 25.77
N ILE A 19 -3.59 -4.96 25.98
CA ILE A 19 -4.87 -5.28 26.59
C ILE A 19 -4.59 -5.82 27.99
N ASN A 20 -5.20 -5.21 28.99
CA ASN A 20 -5.03 -5.60 30.41
C ASN A 20 -5.92 -6.81 30.75
N PHE A 21 -5.53 -8.00 30.24
CA PHE A 21 -6.21 -9.26 30.60
C PHE A 21 -5.73 -9.78 31.97
N ASN A 22 -6.67 -10.32 32.75
CA ASN A 22 -6.29 -11.11 33.88
C ASN A 22 -5.79 -12.52 33.48
N ILE A 23 -5.16 -13.24 34.38
CA ILE A 23 -4.53 -14.54 34.10
C ILE A 23 -5.50 -15.58 33.52
N LEU A 24 -6.77 -15.59 33.98
CA LEU A 24 -7.82 -16.51 33.51
C LEU A 24 -8.27 -16.16 32.06
N GLU A 25 -8.33 -14.89 31.71
CA GLU A 25 -8.64 -14.42 30.36
C GLU A 25 -7.52 -14.76 29.41
N TRP A 26 -6.26 -14.68 29.85
CA TRP A 26 -5.10 -15.13 29.10
C TRP A 26 -5.15 -16.64 28.79
N ILE A 27 -5.46 -17.47 29.80
CA ILE A 27 -5.57 -18.92 29.63
C ILE A 27 -6.71 -19.27 28.66
N LYS A 28 -7.89 -18.67 28.81
CA LYS A 28 -9.03 -18.84 27.90
C LYS A 28 -8.69 -18.39 26.47
N PHE A 29 -7.98 -17.29 26.35
CA PHE A 29 -7.53 -16.77 25.06
C PHE A 29 -6.57 -17.76 24.38
N PHE A 30 -5.52 -18.23 25.07
CA PHE A 30 -4.55 -19.17 24.52
C PHE A 30 -5.14 -20.55 24.18
N ILE A 31 -6.12 -21.02 24.91
CA ILE A 31 -6.83 -22.28 24.63
C ILE A 31 -7.77 -22.13 23.43
N ASN A 32 -8.47 -21.02 23.32
CA ASN A 32 -9.49 -20.82 22.28
C ASN A 32 -8.92 -20.20 20.99
N TYR A 33 -7.79 -19.51 21.06
CA TYR A 33 -7.23 -18.80 19.92
C TYR A 33 -6.83 -19.72 18.74
N PRO A 34 -6.17 -20.87 18.94
CA PRO A 34 -5.91 -21.79 17.82
C PRO A 34 -7.21 -22.33 17.20
N ARG A 35 -8.25 -22.52 18.02
CA ARG A 35 -9.59 -22.92 17.51
C ARG A 35 -10.24 -21.78 16.74
N VAL A 36 -10.21 -20.55 17.26
CA VAL A 36 -10.75 -19.36 16.58
C VAL A 36 -10.00 -19.08 15.27
N GLN A 37 -8.69 -19.23 15.22
CA GLN A 37 -7.89 -19.06 14.00
C GLN A 37 -8.14 -20.17 12.96
N LEU A 38 -8.22 -21.42 13.38
CA LEU A 38 -8.55 -22.55 12.49
C LEU A 38 -9.99 -22.43 11.96
N PHE A 39 -10.93 -21.99 12.78
CA PHE A 39 -12.32 -21.80 12.39
C PHE A 39 -12.57 -20.46 11.67
N SER A 40 -11.93 -19.36 12.08
CA SER A 40 -12.18 -18.04 11.48
C SER A 40 -11.68 -17.93 10.06
N LYS A 41 -10.56 -18.59 9.73
CA LYS A 41 -9.97 -18.52 8.41
C LYS A 41 -10.79 -19.27 7.35
N TYR A 42 -11.55 -20.29 7.73
CA TYR A 42 -12.34 -21.10 6.82
C TYR A 42 -13.86 -21.04 7.02
N HIS A 43 -14.36 -20.70 8.21
CA HIS A 43 -15.79 -20.74 8.50
C HIS A 43 -16.43 -19.38 8.78
N ILE A 44 -15.81 -18.52 9.61
CA ILE A 44 -16.48 -17.27 10.01
C ILE A 44 -16.52 -16.26 8.88
N ALA A 45 -15.43 -16.13 8.11
CA ALA A 45 -15.43 -15.28 6.92
C ALA A 45 -16.36 -15.83 5.84
N HIS A 46 -16.31 -17.15 5.58
CA HIS A 46 -17.20 -17.81 4.65
C HIS A 46 -18.69 -17.68 5.06
N HIS A 47 -19.00 -17.93 6.33
CA HIS A 47 -20.39 -17.82 6.82
C HIS A 47 -20.89 -16.38 6.70
N LYS A 48 -20.15 -15.39 7.18
CA LYS A 48 -20.61 -14.00 7.17
C LYS A 48 -20.81 -13.43 5.77
N ILE A 49 -19.94 -13.75 4.81
CA ILE A 49 -20.10 -13.30 3.42
C ILE A 49 -21.26 -14.04 2.74
N ASN A 50 -21.42 -15.34 2.98
CA ASN A 50 -22.49 -16.13 2.39
C ASN A 50 -23.90 -15.81 2.97
N GLU A 51 -23.94 -15.31 4.20
CA GLU A 51 -25.18 -14.88 4.87
C GLU A 51 -25.55 -13.42 4.58
N ALA A 52 -24.63 -12.63 4.03
CA ALA A 52 -24.91 -11.23 3.71
C ALA A 52 -25.99 -11.12 2.61
N ASP A 53 -26.87 -10.16 2.77
CA ASP A 53 -27.88 -9.83 1.75
C ASP A 53 -27.23 -9.19 0.52
N LEU A 54 -26.12 -8.49 0.71
CA LEU A 54 -25.31 -7.87 -0.33
C LEU A 54 -23.84 -7.89 0.08
N THR A 55 -22.99 -8.18 -0.88
CA THR A 55 -21.54 -8.00 -0.76
C THR A 55 -21.09 -7.00 -1.82
N LEU A 56 -20.44 -5.91 -1.42
CA LEU A 56 -19.85 -4.94 -2.33
C LEU A 56 -18.35 -5.21 -2.47
N CYS A 57 -17.86 -5.25 -3.69
CA CYS A 57 -16.41 -5.41 -3.94
C CYS A 57 -15.91 -4.35 -4.94
N SER A 58 -14.60 -4.13 -4.93
CA SER A 58 -13.98 -3.08 -5.75
C SER A 58 -13.84 -3.50 -7.22
N THR A 59 -13.44 -4.74 -7.50
CA THR A 59 -13.06 -5.18 -8.85
C THR A 59 -13.64 -6.55 -9.20
N ASN A 60 -13.71 -6.85 -10.50
CA ASN A 60 -14.06 -8.19 -10.98
C ASN A 60 -13.01 -9.21 -10.55
N SER A 61 -11.72 -8.85 -10.59
CA SER A 61 -10.65 -9.74 -10.13
C SER A 61 -10.83 -10.15 -8.66
N TRP A 62 -11.26 -9.22 -7.82
CA TRP A 62 -11.55 -9.52 -6.42
C TRP A 62 -12.77 -10.45 -6.27
N LYS A 63 -13.83 -10.21 -7.05
CA LYS A 63 -14.99 -11.10 -7.10
C LYS A 63 -14.61 -12.52 -7.51
N GLU A 64 -13.80 -12.67 -8.56
CA GLU A 64 -13.29 -13.98 -9.02
C GLU A 64 -12.42 -14.67 -7.95
N GLN A 65 -11.60 -13.92 -7.22
CA GLN A 65 -10.83 -14.49 -6.11
C GLN A 65 -11.73 -15.01 -4.99
N LEU A 66 -12.81 -14.30 -4.67
CA LEU A 66 -13.82 -14.78 -3.72
C LEU A 66 -14.46 -16.08 -4.20
N GLU A 67 -14.82 -16.18 -5.49
CA GLU A 67 -15.37 -17.40 -6.09
C GLU A 67 -14.40 -18.58 -6.00
N LYS A 68 -13.13 -18.36 -6.37
CA LYS A 68 -12.06 -19.38 -6.27
C LYS A 68 -11.83 -19.85 -4.82
N GLN A 69 -12.12 -19.01 -3.84
CA GLN A 69 -12.09 -19.34 -2.42
C GLN A 69 -13.36 -20.04 -1.91
N GLY A 70 -14.36 -20.26 -2.78
CA GLY A 70 -15.61 -20.95 -2.46
C GLY A 70 -16.71 -20.07 -1.90
N PHE A 71 -16.60 -18.72 -2.02
CA PHE A 71 -17.67 -17.83 -1.61
C PHE A 71 -18.79 -17.81 -2.63
N ASN A 72 -20.04 -17.70 -2.14
CA ASN A 72 -21.20 -17.48 -3.00
C ASN A 72 -21.25 -16.01 -3.44
N THR A 73 -20.85 -15.75 -4.69
CA THR A 73 -20.77 -14.38 -5.22
C THR A 73 -22.03 -13.93 -5.95
N LYS A 74 -23.14 -14.70 -5.89
CA LYS A 74 -24.43 -14.32 -6.53
C LYS A 74 -24.96 -12.97 -6.04
N LYS A 75 -24.73 -12.65 -4.78
CA LYS A 75 -25.11 -11.37 -4.16
C LYS A 75 -23.96 -10.35 -4.15
N THR A 76 -22.88 -10.61 -4.88
CA THR A 76 -21.71 -9.72 -4.93
C THR A 76 -21.82 -8.77 -6.12
N LYS A 77 -21.76 -7.46 -5.83
CA LYS A 77 -21.78 -6.38 -6.81
C LYS A 77 -20.42 -5.68 -6.87
N VAL A 78 -19.95 -5.43 -8.08
CA VAL A 78 -18.71 -4.69 -8.31
C VAL A 78 -19.05 -3.21 -8.43
N ILE A 79 -18.55 -2.41 -7.48
CA ILE A 79 -18.87 -0.98 -7.38
C ILE A 79 -17.69 -0.05 -7.65
N GLY A 80 -16.47 -0.58 -7.74
CA GLY A 80 -15.23 0.19 -7.71
C GLY A 80 -14.78 0.46 -6.28
N THR A 81 -13.85 1.41 -6.12
CA THR A 81 -13.24 1.74 -4.82
C THR A 81 -13.66 3.14 -4.37
N PRO A 82 -14.66 3.28 -3.47
CA PRO A 82 -15.24 4.57 -3.09
C PRO A 82 -14.25 5.60 -2.54
N VAL A 83 -13.16 5.16 -1.89
CA VAL A 83 -12.14 6.06 -1.34
C VAL A 83 -11.47 6.93 -2.41
N TYR A 84 -11.52 6.50 -3.69
CA TYR A 84 -10.95 7.26 -4.80
C TYR A 84 -11.92 8.21 -5.50
N ASP A 85 -13.21 8.27 -5.10
CA ASP A 85 -14.17 9.20 -5.69
C ASP A 85 -13.76 10.67 -5.47
N ASP A 86 -13.26 11.00 -4.27
CA ASP A 86 -12.76 12.33 -3.97
C ASP A 86 -11.47 12.65 -4.72
N LEU A 87 -10.60 11.66 -4.90
CA LEU A 87 -9.39 11.81 -5.71
C LEU A 87 -9.76 12.17 -7.15
N PHE A 88 -10.71 11.43 -7.74
CA PHE A 88 -11.20 11.69 -9.09
C PHE A 88 -11.73 13.14 -9.24
N LYS A 89 -12.57 13.59 -8.29
CA LYS A 89 -13.15 14.94 -8.31
C LYS A 89 -12.08 16.03 -8.21
N LYS A 90 -11.09 15.83 -7.32
CA LYS A 90 -10.00 16.79 -7.06
C LYS A 90 -8.96 16.84 -8.18
N THR A 91 -8.82 15.78 -8.97
CA THR A 91 -7.77 15.66 -9.98
C THR A 91 -8.26 15.75 -11.40
N LYS A 92 -9.59 15.79 -11.61
CA LYS A 92 -10.20 15.96 -12.92
C LYS A 92 -9.72 17.27 -13.56
N GLY A 93 -8.96 17.15 -14.66
CA GLY A 93 -8.41 18.30 -15.41
C GLY A 93 -7.13 18.90 -14.83
N ILE A 94 -6.52 18.30 -13.80
CA ILE A 94 -5.21 18.71 -13.33
C ILE A 94 -4.13 17.98 -14.14
N GLU A 95 -3.40 18.72 -14.95
CA GLU A 95 -2.13 18.24 -15.50
C GLU A 95 -1.05 18.46 -14.43
N PHE A 96 -0.43 17.37 -14.00
CA PHE A 96 0.75 17.47 -13.13
C PHE A 96 1.94 17.88 -14.00
N ASN A 97 2.14 19.20 -14.17
CA ASN A 97 3.28 19.73 -14.87
C ASN A 97 4.56 19.42 -14.11
N ASN A 98 5.36 18.53 -14.65
CA ASN A 98 6.72 18.27 -14.20
C ASN A 98 7.59 19.48 -14.59
N LYS A 99 7.55 20.56 -13.80
CA LYS A 99 8.54 21.64 -13.96
C LYS A 99 9.89 21.05 -13.66
N LYS A 100 10.73 20.91 -14.67
CA LYS A 100 12.12 20.49 -14.50
C LYS A 100 12.82 21.47 -13.56
N SER A 101 12.98 21.07 -12.30
CA SER A 101 13.84 21.77 -11.36
C SER A 101 15.30 21.42 -11.66
N LYS A 102 16.25 22.23 -11.14
CA LYS A 102 17.70 21.90 -11.24
C LYS A 102 18.03 20.58 -10.54
N LYS A 103 17.19 20.18 -9.55
CA LYS A 103 17.35 18.93 -8.80
C LYS A 103 16.07 18.11 -8.91
N ILE A 104 16.23 16.81 -9.04
CA ILE A 104 15.14 15.85 -9.00
C ILE A 104 14.68 15.69 -7.55
N LYS A 105 13.43 16.02 -7.26
CA LYS A 105 12.84 15.89 -5.94
C LYS A 105 12.23 14.52 -5.76
N ILE A 106 12.74 13.76 -4.82
CA ILE A 106 12.30 12.38 -4.53
C ILE A 106 11.56 12.36 -3.19
N LEU A 107 10.32 11.88 -3.19
CA LEU A 107 9.59 11.56 -1.97
C LEU A 107 9.71 10.06 -1.71
N PHE A 108 10.52 9.69 -0.74
CA PHE A 108 10.68 8.31 -0.33
C PHE A 108 9.63 7.95 0.73
N CYS A 109 8.64 7.16 0.32
CA CYS A 109 7.59 6.66 1.19
C CYS A 109 8.07 5.41 1.92
N VAL A 110 8.17 5.49 3.25
CA VAL A 110 8.82 4.49 4.10
C VAL A 110 7.97 4.09 5.31
N GLY A 111 8.27 2.93 5.88
CA GLY A 111 7.64 2.42 7.09
C GLY A 111 6.45 1.50 6.83
N GLY A 112 6.08 0.73 7.85
CA GLY A 112 4.93 -0.17 7.82
C GLY A 112 5.27 -1.65 7.69
N MET A 113 6.38 -2.05 7.06
CA MET A 113 6.72 -3.47 6.87
C MET A 113 7.04 -4.17 8.19
N HIS A 114 7.76 -3.50 9.08
CA HIS A 114 8.03 -4.00 10.41
C HIS A 114 6.76 -4.01 11.29
N GLU A 115 5.99 -2.94 11.28
CA GLU A 115 4.78 -2.78 12.07
C GLU A 115 3.72 -3.81 11.70
N HIS A 116 3.66 -4.20 10.43
CA HIS A 116 2.81 -5.29 9.93
C HIS A 116 3.42 -6.68 10.15
N GLY A 117 4.61 -6.78 10.75
CA GLY A 117 5.29 -8.04 11.03
C GLY A 117 5.80 -8.79 9.80
N LEU A 118 5.90 -8.12 8.66
CA LEU A 118 6.41 -8.68 7.41
C LEU A 118 7.93 -8.78 7.42
N TRP A 119 8.59 -7.74 7.94
CA TRP A 119 10.05 -7.68 8.07
C TRP A 119 10.49 -7.49 9.53
N SER A 120 11.77 -7.74 9.79
CA SER A 120 12.39 -7.28 11.03
C SER A 120 12.65 -5.77 10.92
N LYS A 121 12.64 -5.07 12.06
CA LYS A 121 13.01 -3.65 12.11
C LYS A 121 14.42 -3.40 11.54
N LYS A 122 15.34 -4.32 11.84
CA LYS A 122 16.71 -4.27 11.33
C LYS A 122 16.72 -4.31 9.80
N THR A 123 16.00 -5.25 9.19
CA THR A 123 15.92 -5.40 7.73
C THR A 123 15.36 -4.14 7.06
N GLU A 124 14.30 -3.57 7.63
CA GLU A 124 13.68 -2.36 7.08
C GLU A 124 14.63 -1.15 7.19
N HIS A 125 15.27 -0.97 8.34
CA HIS A 125 16.25 0.11 8.54
C HIS A 125 17.49 -0.04 7.67
N GLU A 126 17.98 -1.27 7.44
CA GLU A 126 19.12 -1.53 6.56
C GLU A 126 18.77 -1.18 5.10
N LEU A 127 17.58 -1.53 4.63
CA LEU A 127 17.12 -1.13 3.29
C LEU A 127 17.06 0.40 3.16
N ILE A 128 16.43 1.08 4.13
CA ILE A 128 16.34 2.54 4.12
C ILE A 128 17.72 3.18 4.09
N LYS A 129 18.65 2.68 4.94
CA LYS A 129 20.04 3.20 4.99
C LYS A 129 20.76 3.00 3.66
N SER A 130 20.72 1.80 3.10
CA SER A 130 21.40 1.50 1.84
C SER A 130 20.85 2.39 0.72
N THR A 131 19.52 2.53 0.65
CA THR A 131 18.85 3.36 -0.35
C THR A 131 19.26 4.83 -0.23
N ILE A 132 19.17 5.40 0.97
CA ILE A 132 19.53 6.82 1.18
C ILE A 132 21.01 7.07 0.93
N ASN A 133 21.90 6.21 1.43
CA ASN A 133 23.33 6.36 1.22
C ASN A 133 23.66 6.33 -0.27
N LYS A 134 22.99 5.49 -1.05
CA LYS A 134 23.16 5.46 -2.51
C LYS A 134 22.65 6.72 -3.17
N LEU A 135 21.48 7.20 -2.78
CA LEU A 135 20.84 8.39 -3.37
C LEU A 135 21.62 9.69 -3.08
N ILE A 136 22.23 9.83 -1.89
CA ILE A 136 23.01 11.04 -1.53
C ILE A 136 24.35 11.14 -2.27
N GLU A 137 24.83 10.06 -2.91
CA GLU A 137 26.00 10.12 -3.78
C GLU A 137 25.75 11.05 -4.99
N TYR A 138 24.47 11.27 -5.35
CA TYR A 138 24.06 12.08 -6.49
C TYR A 138 23.60 13.47 -6.04
N LYS A 139 24.39 14.50 -6.35
CA LYS A 139 24.13 15.89 -5.93
C LYS A 139 22.85 16.49 -6.54
N ASP A 140 22.37 15.89 -7.61
CA ASP A 140 21.19 16.35 -8.34
C ASP A 140 19.88 15.84 -7.72
N PHE A 141 19.95 15.04 -6.66
CA PHE A 141 18.76 14.58 -5.93
C PHE A 141 18.50 15.43 -4.68
N GLN A 142 17.21 15.68 -4.44
CA GLN A 142 16.69 16.21 -3.20
C GLN A 142 15.68 15.22 -2.63
N ILE A 143 16.02 14.62 -1.49
CA ILE A 143 15.25 13.53 -0.92
C ILE A 143 14.46 14.02 0.29
N SER A 144 13.24 13.52 0.44
CA SER A 144 12.43 13.68 1.65
C SER A 144 11.75 12.37 2.02
N PHE A 145 11.48 12.17 3.29
CA PHE A 145 10.70 11.02 3.76
C PHE A 145 9.22 11.35 3.90
N LYS A 146 8.37 10.40 3.53
CA LYS A 146 6.97 10.33 3.91
C LYS A 146 6.78 9.02 4.67
N ILE A 147 6.61 9.11 5.99
CA ILE A 147 6.35 7.95 6.82
C ILE A 147 4.84 7.70 6.96
N HIS A 148 4.47 6.46 7.27
CA HIS A 148 3.07 6.09 7.46
C HIS A 148 2.43 6.93 8.58
N PRO A 149 1.22 7.50 8.38
CA PRO A 149 0.65 8.48 9.30
C PRO A 149 0.29 7.93 10.68
N VAL A 150 0.04 6.62 10.81
CA VAL A 150 -0.50 6.01 12.04
C VAL A 150 0.44 4.98 12.65
N THR A 151 1.01 4.09 11.84
CA THR A 151 1.70 2.88 12.36
C THR A 151 3.15 3.12 12.73
N VAL A 152 3.76 4.20 12.25
CA VAL A 152 5.20 4.45 12.35
C VAL A 152 5.50 5.58 13.34
N SER A 153 6.57 5.44 14.13
CA SER A 153 7.01 6.46 15.08
C SER A 153 7.85 7.55 14.39
N MET A 154 7.37 8.79 14.44
CA MET A 154 8.12 9.96 13.97
C MET A 154 9.48 10.09 14.66
N ASP A 155 9.53 9.85 15.98
CA ASP A 155 10.76 10.00 16.77
C ASP A 155 11.82 8.97 16.39
N GLU A 156 11.37 7.77 16.02
CA GLU A 156 12.28 6.72 15.53
C GLU A 156 12.95 7.14 14.22
N TYR A 157 12.20 7.69 13.27
CA TYR A 157 12.77 8.13 12.00
C TYR A 157 13.60 9.41 12.15
N LYS A 158 13.24 10.34 13.03
CA LYS A 158 14.08 11.48 13.38
C LYS A 158 15.43 11.02 13.98
N LYS A 159 15.39 10.00 14.85
CA LYS A 159 16.60 9.40 15.42
C LYS A 159 17.45 8.77 14.33
N LEU A 160 16.85 7.99 13.43
CA LEU A 160 17.55 7.36 12.29
C LEU A 160 18.24 8.41 11.40
N ILE A 161 17.55 9.51 11.07
CA ILE A 161 18.09 10.62 10.30
C ILE A 161 19.29 11.26 11.03
N LYS A 162 19.14 11.55 12.32
CA LYS A 162 20.20 12.18 13.15
C LYS A 162 21.44 11.30 13.28
N GLU A 163 21.26 9.99 13.55
CA GLU A 163 22.36 9.03 13.70
C GLU A 163 23.19 8.87 12.42
N ASN A 164 22.56 8.98 11.26
CA ASN A 164 23.23 8.88 9.97
C ASN A 164 23.64 10.25 9.38
N LYS A 165 23.37 11.36 10.10
CA LYS A 165 23.70 12.75 9.69
C LYS A 165 23.10 13.13 8.32
N TRP A 166 21.90 12.63 8.02
CA TRP A 166 21.21 12.98 6.78
C TRP A 166 20.50 14.32 6.89
N GLU A 167 20.57 15.12 5.85
CA GLU A 167 19.81 16.36 5.71
C GLU A 167 18.51 16.10 4.94
N LEU A 168 17.54 15.46 5.61
CA LEU A 168 16.27 15.05 5.01
C LEU A 168 15.10 15.72 5.70
N LYS A 169 14.13 16.18 4.90
CA LYS A 169 12.82 16.58 5.38
C LYS A 169 11.95 15.34 5.62
N ILE A 170 11.19 15.35 6.70
CA ILE A 170 10.31 14.23 7.06
C ILE A 170 8.88 14.71 7.24
N TYR A 171 7.94 13.96 6.66
CA TYR A 171 6.50 14.20 6.71
C TYR A 171 5.78 13.00 7.31
N GLN A 172 4.73 13.22 8.07
CA GLN A 172 3.88 12.14 8.61
C GLN A 172 2.39 12.41 8.37
N LYS A 173 1.88 13.54 8.82
CA LYS A 173 0.44 13.86 8.79
C LYS A 173 0.01 14.61 7.54
N GLU A 174 0.97 15.15 6.81
CA GLU A 174 0.74 15.92 5.60
C GLU A 174 0.04 15.04 4.55
N SER A 175 -0.91 15.61 3.85
CA SER A 175 -1.64 14.93 2.77
C SER A 175 -0.69 14.47 1.69
N PHE A 176 -0.73 13.19 1.33
CA PHE A 176 0.07 12.66 0.22
C PHE A 176 -0.28 13.35 -1.09
N LEU A 177 -1.56 13.63 -1.32
CA LEU A 177 -2.05 14.32 -2.51
C LEU A 177 -1.46 15.74 -2.67
N GLU A 178 -1.22 16.45 -1.58
CA GLU A 178 -0.56 17.76 -1.64
C GLU A 178 0.94 17.61 -1.87
N LEU A 179 1.58 16.67 -1.17
CA LEU A 179 3.02 16.43 -1.32
C LEU A 179 3.39 15.95 -2.72
N ILE A 180 2.61 15.06 -3.32
CA ILE A 180 2.92 14.48 -4.64
C ILE A 180 3.07 15.55 -5.73
N LYS A 181 2.46 16.72 -5.57
CA LYS A 181 2.58 17.86 -6.51
C LYS A 181 3.97 18.50 -6.46
N GLU A 182 4.65 18.42 -5.32
CA GLU A 182 5.94 19.10 -5.08
C GLU A 182 7.15 18.24 -5.47
N TYR A 183 6.96 16.94 -5.70
CA TYR A 183 8.01 15.98 -5.96
C TYR A 183 7.97 15.49 -7.40
N ASP A 184 9.12 15.16 -7.98
CA ASP A 184 9.25 14.70 -9.36
C ASP A 184 9.01 13.20 -9.47
N VAL A 185 9.53 12.43 -8.50
CA VAL A 185 9.39 10.95 -8.43
C VAL A 185 9.03 10.51 -7.04
N ILE A 186 8.18 9.50 -6.96
CA ILE A 186 7.86 8.79 -5.72
C ILE A 186 8.68 7.51 -5.68
N LEU A 187 9.35 7.26 -4.56
CA LEU A 187 10.09 6.04 -4.30
C LEU A 187 9.41 5.29 -3.16
N THR A 188 9.25 3.98 -3.26
CA THR A 188 8.68 3.16 -2.19
C THR A 188 9.16 1.72 -2.28
N TYR A 189 9.18 1.00 -1.17
CA TYR A 189 9.35 -0.46 -1.12
C TYR A 189 8.08 -1.16 -0.62
N ILE A 190 7.00 -0.40 -0.43
CA ILE A 190 5.77 -0.89 0.16
C ILE A 190 4.71 -0.99 -0.92
N PRO A 191 4.14 -2.18 -1.16
CA PRO A 191 2.95 -2.33 -2.00
C PRO A 191 1.75 -1.77 -1.24
N SER A 192 1.37 -0.54 -1.55
CA SER A 192 0.31 0.18 -0.83
C SER A 192 -0.51 1.05 -1.77
N SER A 193 -1.58 1.67 -1.23
CA SER A 193 -2.43 2.62 -1.95
C SER A 193 -1.67 3.78 -2.60
N ILE A 194 -0.48 4.10 -2.10
CA ILE A 194 0.41 5.12 -2.71
C ILE A 194 0.71 4.79 -4.18
N ILE A 195 0.94 3.50 -4.51
CA ILE A 195 1.17 3.08 -5.89
C ILE A 195 -0.08 3.35 -6.73
N HIS A 196 -1.27 3.00 -6.24
CA HIS A 196 -2.52 3.27 -6.93
C HIS A 196 -2.72 4.76 -7.17
N GLU A 197 -2.49 5.59 -6.15
CA GLU A 197 -2.58 7.04 -6.26
C GLU A 197 -1.60 7.61 -7.30
N CYS A 198 -0.35 7.11 -7.32
CA CYS A 198 0.63 7.50 -8.34
C CYS A 198 0.18 7.13 -9.76
N ILE A 199 -0.34 5.91 -9.97
CA ILE A 199 -0.85 5.47 -11.28
C ILE A 199 -2.02 6.36 -11.72
N LEU A 200 -2.99 6.60 -10.83
CA LEU A 200 -4.15 7.44 -11.11
C LEU A 200 -3.77 8.88 -11.47
N LEU A 201 -2.75 9.42 -10.82
CA LEU A 201 -2.25 10.78 -11.00
C LEU A 201 -1.15 10.89 -12.04
N ARG A 202 -0.80 9.80 -12.73
CA ARG A 202 0.33 9.73 -13.69
C ARG A 202 1.64 10.23 -13.09
N LYS A 203 1.84 9.98 -11.79
CA LYS A 203 3.04 10.40 -11.09
C LYS A 203 4.12 9.34 -11.25
N PRO A 204 5.34 9.69 -11.70
CA PRO A 204 6.45 8.76 -11.74
C PRO A 204 6.65 8.07 -10.39
N ILE A 205 6.72 6.75 -10.40
CA ILE A 205 6.95 5.94 -9.22
C ILE A 205 7.96 4.83 -9.50
N VAL A 206 8.86 4.63 -8.55
CA VAL A 206 9.80 3.51 -8.53
C VAL A 206 9.51 2.63 -7.31
N LEU A 207 9.28 1.35 -7.56
CA LEU A 207 9.12 0.33 -6.53
C LEU A 207 10.45 -0.39 -6.30
N LEU A 208 11.00 -0.30 -5.09
CA LEU A 208 12.19 -1.05 -4.71
C LEU A 208 11.84 -2.51 -4.42
N GLN A 209 12.41 -3.43 -5.17
CA GLN A 209 12.27 -4.89 -5.01
C GLN A 209 13.61 -5.57 -4.71
N VAL A 210 14.45 -4.96 -3.90
CA VAL A 210 15.81 -5.45 -3.58
C VAL A 210 15.82 -6.64 -2.62
N HIS A 211 14.70 -7.01 -2.05
CA HIS A 211 14.53 -8.24 -1.25
C HIS A 211 13.46 -9.11 -1.88
N ASN A 212 13.69 -10.43 -1.88
CA ASN A 212 12.84 -11.44 -2.52
C ASN A 212 11.39 -11.36 -1.98
N GLN A 213 10.57 -10.53 -2.63
CA GLN A 213 9.16 -10.29 -2.33
C GLN A 213 8.31 -10.87 -3.45
N SER A 214 8.42 -12.17 -3.68
CA SER A 214 7.75 -12.89 -4.78
C SER A 214 6.22 -12.71 -4.88
N ALA A 215 5.59 -12.12 -3.87
CA ALA A 215 4.15 -11.85 -3.88
C ALA A 215 3.75 -10.55 -4.61
N ILE A 216 4.69 -9.66 -4.93
CA ILE A 216 4.40 -8.33 -5.47
C ILE A 216 4.56 -8.28 -6.99
N GLU A 217 5.39 -9.17 -7.55
CA GLU A 217 5.75 -9.16 -8.97
C GLU A 217 4.57 -9.37 -9.94
N SER A 218 3.49 -10.00 -9.48
CA SER A 218 2.36 -10.33 -10.35
C SER A 218 1.25 -9.27 -10.42
N GLU A 219 1.25 -8.29 -9.52
CA GLU A 219 0.15 -7.33 -9.44
C GLU A 219 0.39 -6.05 -10.24
N TYR A 220 1.67 -5.62 -10.36
CA TYR A 220 2.01 -4.36 -11.03
C TYR A 220 2.67 -4.60 -12.38
N ASN A 221 2.20 -3.87 -13.38
CA ASN A 221 2.76 -3.91 -14.73
C ASN A 221 3.98 -2.97 -14.83
N GLU A 222 5.16 -3.53 -15.15
CA GLU A 222 6.41 -2.77 -15.31
C GLU A 222 6.32 -1.74 -16.45
N ASN A 223 5.36 -1.85 -17.37
CA ASN A 223 5.11 -0.81 -18.37
C ASN A 223 4.43 0.43 -17.77
N VAL A 224 3.82 0.33 -16.58
CA VAL A 224 3.14 1.44 -15.91
C VAL A 224 3.96 2.01 -14.78
N ILE A 225 4.62 1.16 -13.98
CA ILE A 225 5.52 1.56 -12.90
C ILE A 225 6.95 1.12 -13.20
N SER A 226 7.93 1.81 -12.62
CA SER A 226 9.32 1.37 -12.69
C SER A 226 9.67 0.53 -11.46
N VAL A 227 10.48 -0.51 -11.65
CA VAL A 227 10.87 -1.44 -10.57
C VAL A 227 12.38 -1.48 -10.48
N CYS A 228 12.91 -1.06 -9.33
CA CYS A 228 14.34 -1.12 -9.02
C CYS A 228 14.63 -2.45 -8.29
N LYS A 229 15.34 -3.35 -8.96
CA LYS A 229 15.73 -4.67 -8.44
C LYS A 229 17.12 -4.67 -7.84
N ASN A 230 17.96 -3.70 -8.20
CA ASN A 230 19.30 -3.51 -7.68
C ASN A 230 19.53 -2.04 -7.34
N LEU A 231 19.98 -1.74 -6.13
CA LEU A 231 20.23 -0.35 -5.72
C LEU A 231 21.35 0.33 -6.51
N ASP A 232 22.23 -0.41 -7.18
CA ASP A 232 23.23 0.19 -8.05
C ASP A 232 22.62 0.84 -9.29
N ASP A 233 21.45 0.37 -9.72
CA ASP A 233 20.73 0.88 -10.88
C ASP A 233 19.74 2.00 -10.53
N ILE A 234 19.61 2.35 -9.24
CA ILE A 234 18.57 3.26 -8.75
C ILE A 234 18.54 4.62 -9.43
N PHE A 235 19.71 5.13 -9.85
CA PHE A 235 19.81 6.39 -10.57
C PHE A 235 19.15 6.31 -11.94
N ASP A 236 19.44 5.25 -12.68
CA ASP A 236 18.90 5.02 -14.00
C ASP A 236 17.41 4.73 -13.93
N ASP A 237 16.97 3.92 -12.97
CA ASP A 237 15.55 3.62 -12.72
C ASP A 237 14.73 4.88 -12.39
N LEU A 238 15.27 5.80 -11.59
CA LEU A 238 14.62 7.07 -11.26
C LEU A 238 14.52 7.99 -12.47
N ASN A 239 15.58 8.08 -13.28
CA ASN A 239 15.58 8.86 -14.52
C ASN A 239 14.65 8.25 -15.58
N GLU A 240 14.63 6.93 -15.71
CA GLU A 240 13.71 6.24 -16.61
C GLU A 240 12.26 6.52 -16.19
N ALA A 241 11.95 6.38 -14.90
CA ALA A 241 10.60 6.62 -14.38
C ALA A 241 10.08 8.02 -14.73
N GLN A 242 10.94 9.05 -14.67
CA GLN A 242 10.53 10.42 -15.02
C GLN A 242 10.21 10.60 -16.51
N ASN A 243 10.87 9.84 -17.37
CA ASN A 243 10.74 9.95 -18.83
C ASN A 243 9.82 8.87 -19.41
N LYS A 244 9.29 7.98 -18.57
CA LYS A 244 8.47 6.85 -18.98
C LYS A 244 7.18 7.33 -19.64
N LYS A 245 6.97 6.93 -20.88
CA LYS A 245 5.69 7.10 -21.57
C LYS A 245 4.81 5.92 -21.24
N ILE A 246 3.77 6.17 -20.47
CA ILE A 246 2.80 5.14 -20.08
C ILE A 246 1.77 5.00 -21.19
N ASP A 247 1.58 3.78 -21.68
CA ASP A 247 0.47 3.45 -22.58
C ASP A 247 -0.86 3.59 -21.79
N GLU A 248 -1.74 4.44 -22.30
CA GLU A 248 -3.01 4.74 -21.63
C GLU A 248 -3.93 3.53 -21.54
N ILE A 249 -3.93 2.65 -22.54
CA ILE A 249 -4.75 1.43 -22.54
C ILE A 249 -4.25 0.50 -21.44
N VAL A 250 -2.93 0.24 -21.39
CA VAL A 250 -2.31 -0.61 -20.37
C VAL A 250 -2.52 -0.05 -18.96
N LYS A 251 -2.45 1.28 -18.81
CA LYS A 251 -2.73 1.96 -17.54
C LYS A 251 -4.18 1.79 -17.11
N ASP A 252 -5.12 2.00 -18.01
CA ASP A 252 -6.54 1.92 -17.69
C ASP A 252 -6.97 0.49 -17.36
N GLU A 253 -6.42 -0.52 -18.05
CA GLU A 253 -6.60 -1.94 -17.71
C GLU A 253 -6.05 -2.26 -16.32
N LEU A 254 -4.87 -1.72 -15.97
CA LEU A 254 -4.28 -1.91 -14.65
C LEU A 254 -5.12 -1.23 -13.56
N ILE A 255 -5.61 -0.02 -13.80
CA ILE A 255 -6.51 0.70 -12.89
C ILE A 255 -7.78 -0.12 -12.65
N GLU A 256 -8.42 -0.62 -13.71
CA GLU A 256 -9.65 -1.41 -13.57
C GLU A 256 -9.39 -2.70 -12.80
N LYS A 257 -8.25 -3.35 -13.02
CA LYS A 257 -7.84 -4.55 -12.28
C LYS A 257 -7.62 -4.27 -10.78
N LEU A 258 -6.95 -3.16 -10.43
CA LEU A 258 -6.52 -2.88 -9.05
C LEU A 258 -7.61 -2.22 -8.20
N ILE A 259 -8.37 -1.30 -8.76
CA ILE A 259 -9.32 -0.46 -8.02
C ILE A 259 -10.73 -0.41 -8.62
N GLY A 260 -10.92 -0.99 -9.80
CA GLY A 260 -12.18 -0.93 -10.54
C GLY A 260 -12.36 0.40 -11.27
N LYS A 261 -13.59 0.68 -11.67
CA LYS A 261 -13.91 1.86 -12.46
C LYS A 261 -13.61 3.16 -11.74
N PHE A 262 -12.70 3.97 -12.30
CA PHE A 262 -12.30 5.26 -11.75
C PHE A 262 -13.07 6.40 -12.44
N ASP A 263 -14.28 6.69 -11.97
CA ASP A 263 -15.17 7.70 -12.55
C ASP A 263 -15.83 8.63 -11.52
N GLY A 264 -15.42 8.51 -10.24
CA GLY A 264 -15.92 9.34 -9.12
C GLY A 264 -17.35 9.00 -8.69
N LYS A 265 -17.89 7.81 -9.07
CA LYS A 265 -19.24 7.38 -8.78
C LYS A 265 -19.34 6.04 -8.03
N CYS A 266 -18.24 5.59 -7.44
CA CYS A 266 -18.24 4.32 -6.70
C CYS A 266 -19.17 4.37 -5.48
N SER A 267 -19.17 5.48 -4.74
CA SER A 267 -20.06 5.70 -3.60
C SER A 267 -21.54 5.75 -4.02
N GLU A 268 -21.84 6.36 -5.17
CA GLU A 268 -23.20 6.41 -5.73
C GLU A 268 -23.69 5.00 -6.09
N ARG A 269 -22.83 4.20 -6.76
CA ARG A 269 -23.16 2.79 -7.07
C ARG A 269 -23.41 1.99 -5.80
N ALA A 270 -22.54 2.15 -4.78
CA ALA A 270 -22.72 1.47 -3.50
C ALA A 270 -24.07 1.83 -2.84
N ALA A 271 -24.40 3.11 -2.81
CA ALA A 271 -25.66 3.58 -2.24
C ALA A 271 -26.88 3.01 -2.98
N ASN A 272 -26.86 3.00 -4.30
CA ASN A 272 -27.96 2.46 -5.11
C ASN A 272 -28.18 0.97 -4.86
N GLU A 273 -27.10 0.16 -4.83
CA GLU A 273 -27.21 -1.28 -4.55
C GLU A 273 -27.75 -1.55 -3.13
N ILE A 274 -27.41 -0.72 -2.14
CA ILE A 274 -27.95 -0.82 -0.77
C ILE A 274 -29.44 -0.45 -0.75
N LEU A 275 -29.83 0.63 -1.42
CA LEU A 275 -31.22 1.09 -1.46
C LEU A 275 -32.14 0.09 -2.15
N ASP A 276 -31.66 -0.66 -3.13
CA ASP A 276 -32.44 -1.66 -3.86
C ASP A 276 -32.75 -2.90 -2.99
N ILE A 277 -32.02 -3.14 -1.91
CA ILE A 277 -32.32 -4.22 -0.96
C ILE A 277 -33.37 -3.80 0.07
N ILE A 278 -33.40 -2.51 0.41
CA ILE A 278 -34.27 -1.97 1.46
C ILE A 278 -35.70 -1.73 0.95
N LYS A 279 -35.89 -1.64 -0.38
CA LYS A 279 -37.21 -1.54 -1.03
C LYS A 279 -37.88 -2.89 -1.11
#